data_cd7cfeeee0a6810fbd042e4be2d09a8d
#
_entry.id   cd7cfeeee0a6810fbd042e4be2d09a8d
#
_cell.length_a   1.000
_cell.length_b   1.000
_cell.length_c   1.000
_cell.angle_alpha   90.00
_cell.angle_beta   90.00
_cell.angle_gamma   90.00
#
_symmetry.space_group_name_H-M   'P 1'
#
loop_
_entity.id
_entity.type
_entity.pdbx_description
1 polymer ?
#
loop_
_entity_poly.entity_id
_entity_poly.type
_entity_poly.pdbx_seq_one_letter_code
_entity_poly.pdbx_strand_id
1 'polypeptide(L)'
;MIDSTSDTAFTQHALDALTKRTQAALHNIANQNVEGFKRYTVRFEDKLREAIDAGESEATVERDTSGPIGANNVVLMEEFALLGKTQIMHDYMLRRAAGYFSSINKAIQGR
;
A
#
# COMPACT_ATOMS: atom_id res chain seq x y z
N MET A 1 -6.15 -20.15 -12.50
CA MET A 1 -5.76 -20.32 -11.08
C MET A 1 -4.37 -19.73 -10.87
N ILE A 2 -4.26 -18.84 -9.91
CA ILE A 2 -2.98 -18.28 -9.53
C ILE A 2 -2.24 -19.33 -8.70
N ASP A 3 -1.01 -19.67 -9.06
CA ASP A 3 -0.25 -20.61 -8.26
C ASP A 3 0.15 -19.99 -6.91
N SER A 4 0.54 -20.83 -5.94
CA SER A 4 0.84 -20.39 -4.58
C SER A 4 2.01 -19.40 -4.52
N THR A 5 2.99 -19.53 -5.41
CA THR A 5 4.14 -18.62 -5.47
C THR A 5 3.71 -17.24 -5.93
N SER A 6 2.90 -17.16 -6.99
CA SER A 6 2.38 -15.90 -7.51
C SER A 6 1.48 -15.21 -6.49
N ASP A 7 0.62 -15.96 -5.79
CA ASP A 7 -0.26 -15.40 -4.76
C ASP A 7 0.54 -14.85 -3.58
N THR A 8 1.60 -15.54 -3.17
CA THR A 8 2.49 -15.07 -2.10
C THR A 8 3.20 -13.78 -2.51
N ALA A 9 3.74 -13.74 -3.73
CA ALA A 9 4.40 -12.55 -4.25
C ALA A 9 3.44 -11.36 -4.33
N PHE A 10 2.22 -11.59 -4.83
CA PHE A 10 1.17 -10.57 -4.89
C PHE A 10 0.87 -10.01 -3.50
N THR A 11 0.65 -10.89 -2.53
CA THR A 11 0.33 -10.49 -1.15
C THR A 11 1.48 -9.69 -0.54
N GLN A 12 2.72 -10.11 -0.77
CA GLN A 12 3.91 -9.40 -0.28
C GLN A 12 4.02 -8.00 -0.89
N HIS A 13 3.83 -7.87 -2.21
CA HIS A 13 3.85 -6.57 -2.89
C HIS A 13 2.73 -5.66 -2.38
N ALA A 14 1.54 -6.22 -2.17
CA ALA A 14 0.41 -5.45 -1.65
C ALA A 14 0.69 -4.93 -0.23
N LEU A 15 1.21 -5.79 0.66
CA LEU A 15 1.56 -5.38 2.02
C LEU A 15 2.64 -4.30 2.04
N ASP A 16 3.65 -4.43 1.20
CA ASP A 16 4.71 -3.44 1.07
C ASP A 16 4.16 -2.09 0.60
N ALA A 17 3.31 -2.10 -0.41
CA ALA A 17 2.68 -0.88 -0.93
C ALA A 17 1.79 -0.20 0.12
N LEU A 18 1.04 -0.98 0.89
CA LEU A 18 0.18 -0.46 1.95
C LEU A 18 1.01 0.14 3.09
N THR A 19 2.14 -0.47 3.41
CA THR A 19 3.09 0.08 4.40
C THR A 19 3.64 1.43 3.92
N LYS A 20 4.04 1.53 2.66
CA LYS A 20 4.50 2.79 2.06
C LYS A 20 3.42 3.85 2.08
N ARG A 21 2.17 3.47 1.80
CA ARG A 21 1.02 4.39 1.83
C ARG A 21 0.77 4.92 3.25
N THR A 22 0.86 4.06 4.25
CA THR A 22 0.75 4.47 5.65
C THR A 22 1.85 5.46 6.03
N GLN A 23 3.08 5.17 5.67
CA GLN A 23 4.22 6.06 5.94
C GLN A 23 4.05 7.41 5.24
N ALA A 24 3.61 7.41 3.98
CA ALA A 24 3.37 8.64 3.23
C ALA A 24 2.28 9.49 3.88
N ALA A 25 1.16 8.89 4.28
CA ALA A 25 0.07 9.61 4.93
C ALA A 25 0.50 10.21 6.26
N LEU A 26 1.23 9.45 7.09
CA LEU A 26 1.75 9.95 8.36
C LEU A 26 2.74 11.09 8.15
N HIS A 27 3.59 11.00 7.14
CA HIS A 27 4.52 12.06 6.80
C HIS A 27 3.78 13.32 6.35
N ASN A 28 2.74 13.16 5.55
CA ASN A 28 1.91 14.28 5.12
C ASN A 28 1.23 14.97 6.31
N ILE A 29 0.67 14.19 7.22
CA ILE A 29 0.03 14.72 8.43
C ILE A 29 1.04 15.52 9.26
N ALA A 30 2.25 14.98 9.45
CA ALA A 30 3.30 15.65 10.20
C ALA A 30 3.70 17.00 9.59
N ASN A 31 3.52 17.17 8.27
CA ASN A 31 3.91 18.36 7.54
C ASN A 31 2.71 19.22 7.11
N GLN A 32 1.54 19.04 7.70
CA GLN A 32 0.31 19.74 7.30
C GLN A 32 0.40 21.26 7.41
N ASN A 33 1.27 21.76 8.28
CA ASN A 33 1.43 23.19 8.52
C ASN A 33 2.73 23.76 7.91
N VAL A 34 3.45 22.97 7.14
CA VAL A 34 4.69 23.41 6.50
C VAL A 34 4.35 24.12 5.20
N GLU A 35 4.76 25.40 5.11
CA GLU A 35 4.52 26.19 3.90
C GLU A 35 5.19 25.55 2.69
N GLY A 36 4.46 25.46 1.59
CA GLY A 36 4.98 24.93 0.33
C GLY A 36 5.11 23.41 0.28
N PHE A 37 4.80 22.70 1.37
CA PHE A 37 4.91 21.25 1.38
C PHE A 37 3.91 20.63 0.42
N LYS A 38 4.38 19.72 -0.42
CA LYS A 38 3.54 18.92 -1.32
C LYS A 38 3.47 17.50 -0.80
N ARG A 39 2.25 16.97 -0.70
CA ARG A 39 2.02 15.65 -0.12
C ARG A 39 2.66 14.54 -0.92
N TYR A 40 3.05 13.47 -0.23
CA TYR A 40 3.47 12.23 -0.86
C TYR A 40 2.27 11.36 -1.18
N THR A 41 2.33 10.69 -2.31
CA THR A 41 1.35 9.67 -2.72
C THR A 41 2.08 8.39 -3.07
N VAL A 42 1.34 7.28 -3.06
CA VAL A 42 1.88 5.99 -3.45
C VAL A 42 1.04 5.46 -4.61
N ARG A 43 1.71 5.16 -5.72
CA ARG A 43 1.06 4.49 -6.84
C ARG A 43 0.87 3.03 -6.45
N PHE A 44 -0.35 2.67 -6.07
CA PHE A 44 -0.68 1.36 -5.54
C PHE A 44 -1.36 0.48 -6.59
N GLU A 45 -2.52 0.93 -7.09
CA GLU A 45 -3.36 0.11 -7.95
C GLU A 45 -2.69 -0.19 -9.29
N ASP A 46 -2.08 0.82 -9.90
CA ASP A 46 -1.38 0.67 -11.18
C ASP A 46 -0.16 -0.25 -11.05
N LYS A 47 0.61 -0.05 -9.98
CA LYS A 47 1.82 -0.86 -9.74
C LYS A 47 1.46 -2.29 -9.40
N LEU A 48 0.34 -2.51 -8.70
CA LEU A 48 -0.14 -3.85 -8.40
C LEU A 48 -0.57 -4.57 -9.68
N ARG A 49 -1.23 -3.87 -10.59
CA ARG A 49 -1.60 -4.41 -11.90
C ARG A 49 -0.35 -4.77 -12.71
N GLU A 50 0.66 -3.91 -12.72
CA GLU A 50 1.92 -4.21 -13.40
C GLU A 50 2.60 -5.46 -12.81
N ALA A 51 2.57 -5.63 -11.49
CA ALA A 51 3.12 -6.80 -10.84
C ALA A 51 2.41 -8.09 -11.23
N ILE A 52 1.09 -8.04 -11.40
CA ILE A 52 0.32 -9.20 -11.88
C ILE A 52 0.73 -9.57 -13.30
N ASP A 53 0.86 -8.58 -14.19
CA ASP A 53 1.12 -8.81 -15.62
C ASP A 53 2.58 -9.13 -15.90
N ALA A 54 3.50 -8.49 -15.24
CA ALA A 54 4.95 -8.57 -15.55
C ALA A 54 5.77 -9.32 -14.49
N GLY A 55 5.18 -9.74 -13.40
CA GLY A 55 5.82 -10.53 -12.36
C GLY A 55 6.57 -9.73 -11.30
N GLU A 56 7.00 -8.53 -11.58
CA GLU A 56 7.68 -7.69 -10.59
C GLU A 56 7.38 -6.22 -10.79
N SER A 57 6.93 -5.56 -9.72
CA SER A 57 6.80 -4.12 -9.68
C SER A 57 6.75 -3.67 -8.22
N GLU A 58 7.53 -2.67 -7.88
CA GLU A 58 7.48 -2.06 -6.56
C GLU A 58 6.55 -0.85 -6.57
N ALA A 59 5.84 -0.63 -5.47
CA ALA A 59 5.05 0.57 -5.29
C ALA A 59 5.97 1.78 -5.24
N THR A 60 5.62 2.81 -6.01
CA THR A 60 6.42 4.02 -6.14
C THR A 60 5.83 5.13 -5.30
N VAL A 61 6.68 5.79 -4.49
CA VAL A 61 6.31 6.99 -3.74
C VAL A 61 6.59 8.19 -4.63
N GLU A 62 5.58 9.03 -4.81
CA GLU A 62 5.64 10.21 -5.66
C GLU A 62 5.17 11.45 -4.90
N ARG A 63 5.47 12.65 -5.43
CA ARG A 63 4.91 13.89 -4.93
C ARG A 63 3.66 14.25 -5.72
N ASP A 64 2.59 14.60 -5.01
CA ASP A 64 1.41 15.21 -5.59
C ASP A 64 1.65 16.71 -5.66
N THR A 65 1.93 17.21 -6.84
CA THR A 65 2.25 18.62 -7.05
C THR A 65 1.03 19.48 -7.38
N SER A 66 -0.17 18.97 -7.19
CA SER A 66 -1.41 19.70 -7.46
C SER A 66 -1.56 20.93 -6.56
N GLY A 67 -2.36 21.86 -7.01
CA GLY A 67 -2.58 23.12 -6.32
C GLY A 67 -1.55 24.19 -6.67
N PRO A 68 -1.72 25.40 -6.10
CA PRO A 68 -0.82 26.52 -6.42
C PRO A 68 0.61 26.27 -6.00
N ILE A 69 1.57 26.79 -6.78
CA ILE A 69 2.99 26.74 -6.45
C ILE A 69 3.21 27.45 -5.11
N GLY A 70 3.94 26.82 -4.21
CA GLY A 70 4.23 27.36 -2.88
C GLY A 70 3.13 27.15 -1.85
N ALA A 71 2.03 26.51 -2.22
CA ALA A 71 0.96 26.17 -1.28
C ALA A 71 1.08 24.73 -0.80
N ASN A 72 0.77 24.52 0.49
CA ASN A 72 0.67 23.19 1.07
C ASN A 72 -0.63 22.54 0.57
N ASN A 73 -0.54 21.32 0.06
CA ASN A 73 -1.72 20.62 -0.48
C ASN A 73 -2.17 19.46 0.40
N VAL A 74 -1.71 19.37 1.63
CA VAL A 74 -2.17 18.34 2.59
C VAL A 74 -3.56 18.71 3.10
N VAL A 75 -4.50 17.78 2.96
CA VAL A 75 -5.85 17.91 3.52
C VAL A 75 -5.97 16.85 4.61
N LEU A 76 -6.00 17.29 5.86
CA LEU A 76 -5.90 16.41 7.03
C LEU A 76 -6.99 15.33 7.03
N MET A 77 -8.23 15.69 6.72
CA MET A 77 -9.33 14.72 6.69
C MET A 77 -9.16 13.67 5.60
N GLU A 78 -8.59 14.05 4.46
CA GLU A 78 -8.29 13.09 3.39
C GLU A 78 -7.18 12.14 3.78
N GLU A 79 -6.16 12.62 4.48
CA GLU A 79 -5.07 11.77 4.98
C GLU A 79 -5.57 10.77 6.03
N PHE A 80 -6.46 11.21 6.94
CA PHE A 80 -7.08 10.30 7.91
C PHE A 80 -7.97 9.27 7.23
N ALA A 81 -8.75 9.66 6.24
CA ALA A 81 -9.58 8.71 5.47
C ALA A 81 -8.70 7.68 4.74
N LEU A 82 -7.59 8.12 4.17
CA LEU A 82 -6.65 7.25 3.51
C LEU A 82 -5.99 6.26 4.49
N LEU A 83 -5.63 6.73 5.69
CA LEU A 83 -5.10 5.85 6.75
C LEU A 83 -6.10 4.76 7.13
N GLY A 84 -7.37 5.13 7.33
CA GLY A 84 -8.43 4.19 7.68
C GLY A 84 -8.64 3.14 6.59
N LYS A 85 -8.73 3.57 5.34
CA LYS A 85 -8.84 2.66 4.19
C LYS A 85 -7.63 1.72 4.11
N THR A 86 -6.44 2.27 4.27
CA THR A 86 -5.20 1.51 4.18
C THR A 86 -5.11 0.46 5.29
N GLN A 87 -5.56 0.81 6.50
CA GLN A 87 -5.57 -0.11 7.63
C GLN A 87 -6.50 -1.30 7.35
N ILE A 88 -7.68 -1.04 6.81
CA ILE A 88 -8.64 -2.11 6.45
C ILE A 88 -8.03 -3.03 5.38
N MET A 89 -7.42 -2.46 4.36
CA MET A 89 -6.78 -3.24 3.30
C MET A 89 -5.59 -4.05 3.81
N HIS A 90 -4.81 -3.45 4.70
CA HIS A 90 -3.65 -4.12 5.33
C HIS A 90 -4.10 -5.33 6.16
N ASP A 91 -5.13 -5.16 6.96
CA ASP A 91 -5.69 -6.25 7.77
C ASP A 91 -6.22 -7.38 6.87
N TYR A 92 -6.89 -7.03 5.78
CA TYR A 92 -7.36 -8.02 4.81
C TYR A 92 -6.19 -8.82 4.23
N MET A 93 -5.13 -8.15 3.81
CA MET A 93 -3.96 -8.81 3.23
C MET A 93 -3.22 -9.69 4.24
N LEU A 94 -3.16 -9.26 5.51
CA LEU A 94 -2.58 -10.09 6.57
C LEU A 94 -3.39 -11.37 6.80
N ARG A 95 -4.71 -11.29 6.77
CA ARG A 95 -5.59 -12.47 6.90
C ARG A 95 -5.40 -13.41 5.73
N ARG A 96 -5.25 -12.86 4.53
CA ARG A 96 -4.98 -13.65 3.32
C ARG A 96 -3.65 -14.40 3.45
N ALA A 97 -2.60 -13.73 3.92
CA ALA A 97 -1.30 -14.35 4.17
C ALA A 97 -1.39 -15.45 5.23
N ALA A 98 -2.10 -15.19 6.33
CA ALA A 98 -2.30 -16.18 7.40
C ALA A 98 -3.02 -17.41 6.87
N GLY A 99 -4.04 -17.25 6.06
CA GLY A 99 -4.75 -18.35 5.41
C GLY A 99 -3.84 -19.20 4.53
N TYR A 100 -2.98 -18.55 3.77
CA TYR A 100 -1.99 -19.19 2.93
C TYR A 100 -1.03 -20.07 3.75
N PHE A 101 -0.47 -19.51 4.82
CA PHE A 101 0.45 -20.26 5.69
C PHE A 101 -0.25 -21.41 6.39
N SER A 102 -1.50 -21.24 6.81
CA SER A 102 -2.31 -22.31 7.39
C SER A 102 -2.48 -23.46 6.39
N SER A 103 -2.74 -23.16 5.13
CA SER A 103 -2.88 -24.17 4.07
C SER A 103 -1.57 -24.93 3.85
N ILE A 104 -0.44 -24.25 3.87
CA ILE A 104 0.88 -24.87 3.74
C ILE A 104 1.11 -25.83 4.90
N ASN A 105 0.83 -25.42 6.14
CA ASN A 105 1.01 -26.26 7.32
C ASN A 105 0.15 -27.51 7.24
N LYS A 106 -1.10 -27.40 6.79
CA LYS A 106 -1.98 -28.56 6.60
C LYS A 106 -1.41 -29.53 5.57
N ALA A 107 -0.89 -29.01 4.45
CA ALA A 107 -0.28 -29.82 3.40
C ALA A 107 0.94 -30.57 3.92
N ILE A 108 1.81 -29.88 4.68
CA ILE A 108 3.02 -30.48 5.28
C ILE A 108 2.65 -31.57 6.27
N GLN A 109 1.60 -31.39 7.06
CA GLN A 109 1.14 -32.35 8.06
C GLN A 109 0.31 -33.49 7.47
N GLY A 110 -0.01 -33.45 6.18
CA GLY A 110 -0.83 -34.45 5.53
C GLY A 110 -2.29 -34.44 5.93
N ARG A 111 -2.80 -33.29 6.35
CA ARG A 111 -4.18 -33.15 6.82
C ARG A 111 -5.02 -32.28 5.90
#